data_d66536cc75063431f41717f99523c28c
#
_entry.id   d66536cc75063431f41717f99523c28c
#
_cell.length_a   1.000
_cell.length_b   1.000
_cell.length_c   1.000
_cell.angle_alpha   90.00
_cell.angle_beta   90.00
_cell.angle_gamma   90.00
#
_symmetry.space_group_name_H-M   'P 1'
#
loop_
_entity.id
_entity.type
_entity.pdbx_description
1 polymer ?
#
loop_
_entity_poly.entity_id
_entity_poly.type
_entity_poly.pdbx_seq_one_letter_code
_entity_poly.pdbx_strand_id
1 'polypeptide(L)'
;MGRLVFALLLTVLGSAAASADYRITRDHGGLVDQYKTKYAAIRDRGERVVIDGICNSACTLVLGIVPLNRVCVTPRASLGFHQAYYDQATTFGIKVTSYAGTADLMSYYPETVKEWIARNGGLTTEMKKVKNGPELWAILDPCPEEFF
;
A
#
# COMPACT_ATOMS: atom_id res chain seq x y z
N MET A 1 32.80 49.85 36.00
CA MET A 1 31.65 48.97 36.30
C MET A 1 31.08 48.45 34.98
N GLY A 2 31.57 47.30 34.53
CA GLY A 2 31.18 46.66 33.26
C GLY A 2 30.04 45.65 33.53
N ARG A 3 28.92 45.82 32.86
CA ARG A 3 27.80 44.88 32.88
C ARG A 3 28.02 43.84 31.76
N LEU A 4 28.37 42.61 32.14
CA LEU A 4 28.35 41.46 31.25
C LEU A 4 26.91 41.00 31.00
N VAL A 5 26.42 41.16 29.77
CA VAL A 5 25.16 40.63 29.33
C VAL A 5 25.43 39.20 28.80
N PHE A 6 25.00 38.18 29.54
CA PHE A 6 25.00 36.79 29.11
C PHE A 6 23.81 36.57 28.20
N ALA A 7 24.04 36.43 26.90
CA ALA A 7 23.00 36.03 25.96
C ALA A 7 22.78 34.51 26.03
N LEU A 8 21.66 34.08 26.57
CA LEU A 8 21.26 32.68 26.63
C LEU A 8 20.72 32.25 25.24
N LEU A 9 21.56 31.53 24.47
CA LEU A 9 21.08 30.90 23.23
C LEU A 9 20.19 29.69 23.59
N LEU A 10 18.87 29.83 23.43
CA LEU A 10 17.94 28.69 23.46
C LEU A 10 18.06 27.93 22.13
N THR A 11 18.76 26.80 22.12
CA THR A 11 18.70 25.82 21.02
C THR A 11 17.38 25.04 21.10
N VAL A 12 16.44 25.36 20.23
CA VAL A 12 15.22 24.56 20.03
C VAL A 12 15.63 23.28 19.28
N LEU A 13 15.85 22.19 20.01
CA LEU A 13 15.95 20.84 19.45
C LEU A 13 14.55 20.43 18.92
N GLY A 14 14.34 20.64 17.63
CA GLY A 14 13.17 20.11 16.93
C GLY A 14 13.22 18.59 16.95
N SER A 15 12.42 17.95 17.82
CA SER A 15 12.20 16.51 17.76
C SER A 15 11.46 16.20 16.46
N ALA A 16 12.17 15.66 15.46
CA ALA A 16 11.52 15.02 14.33
C ALA A 16 10.73 13.83 14.89
N ALA A 17 9.40 13.94 14.89
CA ALA A 17 8.54 12.81 15.22
C ALA A 17 8.83 11.71 14.20
N ALA A 18 9.40 10.59 14.65
CA ALA A 18 9.54 9.40 13.83
C ALA A 18 8.12 8.97 13.41
N SER A 19 7.83 9.07 12.11
CA SER A 19 6.56 8.58 11.57
C SER A 19 6.50 7.07 11.81
N ALA A 20 5.46 6.59 12.50
CA ALA A 20 5.28 5.17 12.73
C ALA A 20 5.04 4.47 11.38
N ASP A 21 5.65 3.27 11.20
CA ASP A 21 5.41 2.48 10.01
C ASP A 21 4.05 1.79 10.07
N TYR A 22 3.30 1.85 8.97
CA TYR A 22 2.08 1.08 8.79
C TYR A 22 2.41 -0.31 8.25
N ARG A 23 2.24 -1.36 9.06
CA ARG A 23 2.59 -2.74 8.68
C ARG A 23 1.37 -3.55 8.28
N ILE A 24 1.44 -4.18 7.10
CA ILE A 24 0.41 -5.07 6.55
C ILE A 24 0.91 -6.52 6.67
N THR A 25 0.36 -7.29 7.60
CA THR A 25 0.73 -8.71 7.80
C THR A 25 -0.28 -9.67 7.16
N ARG A 26 -1.58 -9.32 7.21
CA ARG A 26 -2.65 -10.11 6.59
C ARG A 26 -3.84 -9.20 6.29
N ASP A 27 -4.01 -8.90 5.00
CA ASP A 27 -5.10 -8.06 4.53
C ASP A 27 -5.69 -8.68 3.24
N HIS A 28 -6.91 -9.14 3.30
CA HIS A 28 -7.61 -9.79 2.18
C HIS A 28 -8.40 -8.81 1.30
N GLY A 29 -8.32 -7.53 1.60
CA GLY A 29 -9.08 -6.49 0.92
C GLY A 29 -10.47 -6.30 1.50
N GLY A 30 -11.27 -5.53 0.79
CA GLY A 30 -12.63 -5.14 1.21
C GLY A 30 -13.20 -4.07 0.29
N LEU A 31 -14.00 -3.16 0.84
CA LEU A 31 -14.63 -2.09 0.08
C LEU A 31 -13.58 -1.08 -0.42
N VAL A 32 -13.55 -0.87 -1.73
CA VAL A 32 -12.58 -0.02 -2.43
C VAL A 32 -12.48 1.38 -1.80
N ASP A 33 -13.62 2.05 -1.55
CA ASP A 33 -13.64 3.41 -1.01
C ASP A 33 -13.08 3.51 0.42
N GLN A 34 -13.25 2.47 1.23
CA GLN A 34 -12.64 2.43 2.56
C GLN A 34 -11.11 2.37 2.45
N TYR A 35 -10.58 1.60 1.49
CA TYR A 35 -9.13 1.52 1.26
C TYR A 35 -8.56 2.80 0.66
N LYS A 36 -9.27 3.47 -0.22
CA LYS A 36 -8.90 4.79 -0.73
C LYS A 36 -8.74 5.79 0.42
N THR A 37 -9.74 5.88 1.29
CA THR A 37 -9.72 6.78 2.46
C THR A 37 -8.60 6.42 3.42
N LYS A 38 -8.42 5.14 3.74
CA LYS A 38 -7.37 4.61 4.61
C LYS A 38 -5.98 4.99 4.11
N TYR A 39 -5.69 4.72 2.83
CA TYR A 39 -4.36 4.97 2.27
C TYR A 39 -4.10 6.46 1.98
N ALA A 40 -5.13 7.24 1.68
CA ALA A 40 -5.00 8.69 1.64
C ALA A 40 -4.56 9.25 3.00
N ALA A 41 -5.17 8.81 4.09
CA ALA A 41 -4.78 9.22 5.43
C ALA A 41 -3.35 8.81 5.79
N ILE A 42 -2.91 7.59 5.42
CA ILE A 42 -1.52 7.11 5.62
C ILE A 42 -0.54 7.97 4.80
N ARG A 43 -0.86 8.25 3.54
CA ARG A 43 -0.08 9.13 2.68
C ARG A 43 0.10 10.51 3.28
N ASP A 44 -0.99 11.10 3.76
CA ASP A 44 -1.05 12.49 4.25
C ASP A 44 -0.30 12.65 5.59
N ARG A 45 -0.23 11.58 6.40
CA ARG A 45 0.61 11.54 7.61
C ARG A 45 2.08 11.29 7.32
N GLY A 46 2.46 11.04 6.08
CA GLY A 46 3.87 10.77 5.71
C GLY A 46 4.37 9.40 6.13
N GLU A 47 3.49 8.49 6.54
CA GLU A 47 3.87 7.15 7.01
C GLU A 47 4.49 6.30 5.89
N ARG A 48 5.42 5.42 6.27
CA ARG A 48 5.90 4.33 5.42
C ARG A 48 4.95 3.15 5.56
N VAL A 49 4.80 2.38 4.47
CA VAL A 49 4.04 1.13 4.48
C VAL A 49 4.99 -0.05 4.28
N VAL A 50 4.95 -0.99 5.20
CA VAL A 50 5.70 -2.25 5.14
C VAL A 50 4.72 -3.39 4.85
N ILE A 51 4.80 -3.98 3.66
CA ILE A 51 4.01 -5.17 3.33
C ILE A 51 4.79 -6.40 3.81
N ASP A 52 4.33 -6.98 4.91
CA ASP A 52 4.98 -8.07 5.63
C ASP A 52 4.16 -9.36 5.61
N GLY A 53 3.38 -9.55 4.59
CA GLY A 53 2.52 -10.71 4.43
C GLY A 53 1.53 -10.55 3.29
N ILE A 54 0.30 -10.98 3.49
CA ILE A 54 -0.74 -10.98 2.47
C ILE A 54 -1.34 -9.60 2.30
N CYS A 55 -1.33 -9.08 1.06
CA CYS A 55 -2.06 -7.88 0.66
C CYS A 55 -2.83 -8.17 -0.63
N ASN A 56 -4.11 -8.47 -0.51
CA ASN A 56 -4.96 -8.87 -1.63
C ASN A 56 -6.05 -7.83 -1.94
N SER A 57 -6.51 -7.81 -3.21
CA SER A 57 -7.68 -7.03 -3.63
C SER A 57 -7.53 -5.53 -3.32
N ALA A 58 -8.52 -4.89 -2.69
CA ALA A 58 -8.47 -3.47 -2.33
C ALA A 58 -7.25 -3.08 -1.47
N CYS A 59 -6.61 -4.03 -0.76
CA CYS A 59 -5.34 -3.79 -0.07
C CYS A 59 -4.26 -3.28 -1.05
N THR A 60 -4.22 -3.78 -2.27
CA THR A 60 -3.21 -3.40 -3.27
C THR A 60 -3.33 -1.96 -3.79
N LEU A 61 -4.41 -1.24 -3.45
CA LEU A 61 -4.53 0.21 -3.71
C LEU A 61 -3.43 1.04 -3.03
N VAL A 62 -2.77 0.49 -2.01
CA VAL A 62 -1.58 1.10 -1.41
C VAL A 62 -0.53 1.48 -2.44
N LEU A 63 -0.38 0.66 -3.50
CA LEU A 63 0.62 0.82 -4.56
C LEU A 63 0.41 2.07 -5.44
N GLY A 64 -0.80 2.60 -5.47
CA GLY A 64 -1.12 3.77 -6.28
C GLY A 64 -1.51 5.00 -5.47
N ILE A 65 -1.79 4.85 -4.16
CA ILE A 65 -2.22 5.96 -3.31
C ILE A 65 -1.09 6.47 -2.43
N VAL A 66 -0.26 5.57 -1.91
CA VAL A 66 0.96 5.93 -1.17
C VAL A 66 2.13 6.00 -2.16
N PRO A 67 3.00 7.02 -2.10
CA PRO A 67 4.18 7.08 -2.96
C PRO A 67 5.04 5.81 -2.84
N LEU A 68 5.41 5.19 -3.96
CA LEU A 68 6.11 3.90 -3.99
C LEU A 68 7.42 3.90 -3.19
N ASN A 69 8.13 5.02 -3.14
CA ASN A 69 9.34 5.17 -2.34
C ASN A 69 9.10 5.12 -0.81
N ARG A 70 7.83 5.05 -0.39
CA ARG A 70 7.43 4.83 1.00
C ARG A 70 6.72 3.49 1.21
N VAL A 71 6.70 2.62 0.20
CA VAL A 71 6.14 1.27 0.29
C VAL A 71 7.25 0.27 0.03
N CYS A 72 7.44 -0.70 0.90
CA CYS A 72 8.41 -1.77 0.70
C CYS A 72 7.84 -3.15 1.07
N VAL A 73 8.51 -4.21 0.63
CA VAL A 73 8.08 -5.59 0.85
C VAL A 73 9.12 -6.39 1.63
N THR A 74 8.66 -7.19 2.60
CA THR A 74 9.50 -8.17 3.28
C THR A 74 9.52 -9.51 2.51
N PRO A 75 10.40 -10.46 2.87
CA PRO A 75 10.39 -11.80 2.27
C PRO A 75 9.07 -12.57 2.44
N ARG A 76 8.21 -12.16 3.37
CA ARG A 76 6.89 -12.78 3.61
C ARG A 76 5.79 -12.20 2.72
N ALA A 77 6.06 -11.12 2.00
CA ALA A 77 5.05 -10.39 1.23
C ALA A 77 4.48 -11.18 0.07
N SER A 78 3.19 -10.99 -0.17
CA SER A 78 2.52 -11.38 -1.41
C SER A 78 1.42 -10.38 -1.75
N LEU A 79 1.30 -10.05 -3.04
CA LEU A 79 0.23 -9.21 -3.57
C LEU A 79 -0.76 -10.06 -4.35
N GLY A 80 -2.05 -9.76 -4.22
CA GLY A 80 -3.09 -10.48 -4.95
C GLY A 80 -4.05 -9.53 -5.66
N PHE A 81 -4.23 -9.77 -6.96
CA PHE A 81 -5.03 -8.93 -7.84
C PHE A 81 -6.18 -9.73 -8.45
N HIS A 82 -7.38 -9.16 -8.48
CA HIS A 82 -8.54 -9.70 -9.17
C HIS A 82 -9.50 -8.58 -9.56
N GLN A 83 -10.51 -8.90 -10.37
CA GLN A 83 -11.58 -7.97 -10.71
C GLN A 83 -12.36 -7.55 -9.47
N ALA A 84 -12.81 -6.29 -9.44
CA ALA A 84 -13.81 -5.88 -8.45
C ALA A 84 -15.14 -6.59 -8.69
N TYR A 85 -15.83 -6.90 -7.62
CA TYR A 85 -17.19 -7.46 -7.68
C TYR A 85 -18.09 -6.75 -6.66
N TYR A 86 -19.38 -6.76 -6.94
CA TYR A 86 -20.37 -6.36 -5.97
C TYR A 86 -20.56 -7.49 -4.95
N ASP A 87 -20.44 -7.16 -3.69
CA ASP A 87 -20.85 -8.05 -2.61
C ASP A 87 -22.39 -7.93 -2.49
N GLN A 88 -23.07 -8.40 -3.50
CA GLN A 88 -24.50 -8.62 -3.35
C GLN A 88 -24.61 -9.83 -2.44
N ALA A 89 -25.12 -9.61 -1.24
CA ALA A 89 -25.64 -10.66 -0.36
C ALA A 89 -26.78 -11.37 -1.10
N THR A 90 -26.43 -12.04 -2.19
CA THR A 90 -27.36 -12.90 -2.90
C THR A 90 -27.41 -14.20 -2.12
N THR A 91 -28.59 -14.72 -1.93
CA THR A 91 -28.92 -15.99 -1.28
C THR A 91 -28.07 -17.19 -1.78
N PHE A 92 -27.24 -16.99 -2.82
CA PHE A 92 -26.44 -18.01 -3.49
C PHE A 92 -24.93 -17.73 -3.56
N GLY A 93 -24.41 -16.64 -2.94
CA GLY A 93 -22.96 -16.32 -2.93
C GLY A 93 -22.37 -16.02 -4.32
N ILE A 94 -23.18 -15.64 -5.30
CA ILE A 94 -22.72 -15.32 -6.65
C ILE A 94 -22.05 -13.96 -6.64
N LYS A 95 -20.76 -13.93 -6.98
CA LYS A 95 -20.00 -12.69 -7.19
C LYS A 95 -20.35 -12.11 -8.56
N VAL A 96 -20.92 -10.90 -8.57
CA VAL A 96 -21.20 -10.17 -9.81
C VAL A 96 -20.03 -9.20 -10.07
N THR A 97 -19.34 -9.39 -11.18
CA THR A 97 -18.21 -8.51 -11.57
C THR A 97 -18.66 -7.07 -11.74
N SER A 98 -17.90 -6.14 -11.16
CA SER A 98 -18.03 -4.71 -11.37
C SER A 98 -16.97 -4.24 -12.35
N TYR A 99 -17.36 -4.01 -13.61
CA TYR A 99 -16.43 -3.44 -14.61
C TYR A 99 -15.99 -2.02 -14.24
N ALA A 100 -16.92 -1.20 -13.73
CA ALA A 100 -16.60 0.15 -13.28
C ALA A 100 -15.63 0.13 -12.07
N GLY A 101 -15.87 -0.73 -11.09
CA GLY A 101 -14.98 -0.92 -9.95
C GLY A 101 -13.61 -1.46 -10.34
N THR A 102 -13.55 -2.34 -11.35
CA THR A 102 -12.29 -2.86 -11.89
C THR A 102 -11.50 -1.76 -12.60
N ALA A 103 -12.17 -0.92 -13.42
CA ALA A 103 -11.54 0.22 -14.08
C ALA A 103 -11.04 1.25 -13.05
N ASP A 104 -11.81 1.49 -12.00
CA ASP A 104 -11.42 2.36 -10.90
C ASP A 104 -10.17 1.85 -10.17
N LEU A 105 -10.11 0.56 -9.80
CA LEU A 105 -8.90 -0.07 -9.25
C LEU A 105 -7.68 0.11 -10.18
N MET A 106 -7.86 -0.21 -11.46
CA MET A 106 -6.79 -0.10 -12.47
C MET A 106 -6.28 1.32 -12.64
N SER A 107 -7.12 2.33 -12.42
CA SER A 107 -6.71 3.75 -12.52
C SER A 107 -5.68 4.16 -11.47
N TYR A 108 -5.68 3.50 -10.31
CA TYR A 108 -4.73 3.75 -9.23
C TYR A 108 -3.40 3.04 -9.41
N TYR A 109 -3.38 1.91 -10.12
CA TYR A 109 -2.15 1.11 -10.19
C TYR A 109 -1.05 1.80 -11.00
N PRO A 110 0.22 1.75 -10.51
CA PRO A 110 1.38 2.19 -11.28
C PRO A 110 1.56 1.31 -12.51
N GLU A 111 2.30 1.81 -13.49
CA GLU A 111 2.46 1.13 -14.78
C GLU A 111 3.09 -0.26 -14.63
N THR A 112 4.06 -0.43 -13.73
CA THR A 112 4.69 -1.74 -13.43
C THR A 112 3.67 -2.80 -12.99
N VAL A 113 2.66 -2.41 -12.20
CA VAL A 113 1.55 -3.29 -11.80
C VAL A 113 0.63 -3.61 -12.98
N LYS A 114 0.27 -2.61 -13.77
CA LYS A 114 -0.58 -2.79 -14.97
C LYS A 114 0.07 -3.71 -15.98
N GLU A 115 1.36 -3.55 -16.23
CA GLU A 115 2.13 -4.43 -17.10
C GLU A 115 2.19 -5.86 -16.57
N TRP A 116 2.41 -6.04 -15.26
CA TRP A 116 2.39 -7.36 -14.64
C TRP A 116 1.01 -8.03 -14.80
N ILE A 117 -0.07 -7.30 -14.54
CA ILE A 117 -1.45 -7.77 -14.74
C ILE A 117 -1.68 -8.18 -16.19
N ALA A 118 -1.26 -7.35 -17.16
CA ALA A 118 -1.44 -7.62 -18.58
C ALA A 118 -0.69 -8.89 -19.02
N ARG A 119 0.59 -9.05 -18.61
CA ARG A 119 1.40 -10.25 -18.91
C ARG A 119 0.80 -11.51 -18.31
N ASN A 120 0.04 -11.39 -17.23
CA ASN A 120 -0.62 -12.51 -16.56
C ASN A 120 -2.08 -12.71 -16.99
N GLY A 121 -2.49 -12.19 -18.16
CA GLY A 121 -3.81 -12.42 -18.77
C GLY A 121 -4.92 -11.53 -18.20
N GLY A 122 -4.58 -10.34 -17.69
CA GLY A 122 -5.55 -9.36 -17.18
C GLY A 122 -6.15 -9.73 -15.83
N LEU A 123 -7.03 -8.88 -15.29
CA LEU A 123 -7.80 -9.18 -14.10
C LEU A 123 -8.97 -10.09 -14.42
N THR A 124 -9.18 -11.11 -13.61
CA THR A 124 -10.31 -12.03 -13.67
C THR A 124 -10.95 -12.15 -12.29
N THR A 125 -11.99 -12.96 -12.15
CA THR A 125 -12.61 -13.27 -10.85
C THR A 125 -11.68 -14.09 -9.95
N GLU A 126 -10.68 -14.76 -10.54
CA GLU A 126 -9.67 -15.51 -9.80
C GLU A 126 -8.56 -14.59 -9.30
N MET A 127 -8.08 -14.87 -8.10
CA MET A 127 -6.99 -14.12 -7.48
C MET A 127 -5.65 -14.48 -8.12
N LYS A 128 -5.03 -13.55 -8.82
CA LYS A 128 -3.67 -13.67 -9.34
C LYS A 128 -2.68 -13.15 -8.32
N LYS A 129 -1.68 -13.96 -7.97
CA LYS A 129 -0.74 -13.64 -6.88
C LYS A 129 0.67 -13.53 -7.41
N VAL A 130 1.35 -12.45 -7.00
CA VAL A 130 2.80 -12.33 -7.07
C VAL A 130 3.36 -12.47 -5.66
N LYS A 131 4.32 -13.39 -5.51
CA LYS A 131 5.00 -13.69 -4.25
C LYS A 131 6.40 -13.12 -4.27
N ASN A 132 7.05 -13.12 -3.09
CA ASN A 132 8.44 -12.71 -2.96
C ASN A 132 9.33 -13.35 -4.04
N GLY A 133 10.16 -12.53 -4.68
CA GLY A 133 11.03 -12.90 -5.77
C GLY A 133 11.11 -11.81 -6.84
N PRO A 134 11.80 -12.09 -7.97
CA PRO A 134 12.09 -11.10 -9.00
C PRO A 134 10.87 -10.34 -9.54
N GLU A 135 9.72 -11.01 -9.68
CA GLU A 135 8.49 -10.37 -10.16
C GLU A 135 7.95 -9.33 -9.17
N LEU A 136 7.97 -9.65 -7.86
CA LEU A 136 7.53 -8.71 -6.84
C LEU A 136 8.51 -7.54 -6.70
N TRP A 137 9.82 -7.82 -6.80
CA TRP A 137 10.85 -6.79 -6.73
C TRP A 137 10.89 -5.86 -7.95
N ALA A 138 10.33 -6.30 -9.07
CA ALA A 138 10.09 -5.42 -10.22
C ALA A 138 8.92 -4.43 -9.99
N ILE A 139 8.08 -4.67 -9.00
CA ILE A 139 6.96 -3.80 -8.61
C ILE A 139 7.34 -2.89 -7.43
N LEU A 140 7.99 -3.45 -6.41
CA LEU A 140 8.32 -2.79 -5.15
C LEU A 140 9.71 -3.16 -4.66
N ASP A 141 10.40 -2.20 -4.09
CA ASP A 141 11.69 -2.42 -3.45
C ASP A 141 11.54 -3.31 -2.20
N PRO A 142 12.50 -4.23 -1.95
CA PRO A 142 12.62 -4.91 -0.67
C PRO A 142 12.80 -3.91 0.48
N CYS A 143 12.20 -4.21 1.62
CA CYS A 143 12.46 -3.42 2.82
C CYS A 143 13.91 -3.61 3.29
N PRO A 144 14.52 -2.60 3.95
CA PRO A 144 15.76 -2.78 4.71
C PRO A 144 15.63 -3.91 5.75
N GLU A 145 16.76 -4.57 6.08
CA GLU A 145 16.78 -5.76 6.96
C GLU A 145 16.20 -5.51 8.36
N GLU A 146 16.26 -4.28 8.86
CA GLU A 146 15.67 -3.89 10.14
C GLU A 146 14.14 -4.07 10.21
N PHE A 147 13.48 -4.35 9.10
CA PHE A 147 12.03 -4.58 9.03
C PHE A 147 11.62 -6.07 9.02
N PHE A 148 12.56 -7.01 9.13
CA PHE A 148 12.29 -8.45 9.02
C PHE A 148 12.00 -9.12 10.36
#